data_6116f618652ee73898d00803c7f80eaf
#
_entry.id   6116f618652ee73898d00803c7f80eaf
#
_cell.length_a   1.000
_cell.length_b   1.000
_cell.length_c   1.000
_cell.angle_alpha   90.00
_cell.angle_beta   90.00
_cell.angle_gamma   90.00
#
_symmetry.space_group_name_H-M   'P 1'
#
loop_
_entity.id
_entity.type
_entity.pdbx_description
1 polymer ?
#
loop_
_entity_poly.entity_id
_entity_poly.type
_entity_poly.pdbx_seq_one_letter_code
_entity_poly.pdbx_strand_id
1 'polypeptide(L)'
;MSLHSTSPTEQAFKRTLAWFEHTLGLQERPRPDIHGAMLRLADPEVIARASQALRDAWHRGERVWLTADLHLGHHNVLSYCERPFADAQTMDAALVRQLGKVGVDDWLVIAGDVALGDHTLAFPLLRAIPGRKVLVVGNHDITRSGHCHYLDALQEDGAPVFEAVVSFLCWEGHAGQSAVVSHYPLQLPQALEDAGAGRGQDPDRYGPDRPLPLLNYHGHLHRDQWPPTAHIQHVNVGWDVTQGLVCL
;
A
#
# COMPACT_ATOMS: atom_id res chain seq x y z
N MET A 1 -30.60 26.34 4.11
CA MET A 1 -29.21 25.98 3.86
C MET A 1 -29.07 24.53 4.20
N SER A 2 -29.01 23.64 3.19
CA SER A 2 -28.84 22.20 3.38
C SER A 2 -27.38 21.95 3.72
N LEU A 3 -27.10 21.52 4.95
CA LEU A 3 -25.79 20.98 5.32
C LEU A 3 -25.63 19.68 4.52
N HIS A 4 -24.82 19.68 3.48
CA HIS A 4 -24.43 18.47 2.78
C HIS A 4 -23.60 17.63 3.80
N SER A 5 -24.25 16.64 4.37
CA SER A 5 -23.58 15.61 5.16
C SER A 5 -22.60 14.88 4.23
N THR A 6 -21.30 15.02 4.47
CA THR A 6 -20.25 14.25 3.77
C THR A 6 -20.50 12.77 4.00
N SER A 7 -20.38 11.95 2.94
CA SER A 7 -20.57 10.50 3.07
C SER A 7 -19.48 9.88 3.97
N PRO A 8 -19.74 8.73 4.63
CA PRO A 8 -18.73 8.04 5.42
C PRO A 8 -17.44 7.75 4.63
N THR A 9 -17.56 7.39 3.37
CA THR A 9 -16.42 7.16 2.45
C THR A 9 -15.61 8.43 2.23
N GLU A 10 -16.26 9.58 2.03
CA GLU A 10 -15.59 10.86 1.86
C GLU A 10 -14.87 11.31 3.13
N GLN A 11 -15.47 11.06 4.29
CA GLN A 11 -14.83 11.34 5.59
C GLN A 11 -13.61 10.46 5.82
N ALA A 12 -13.69 9.16 5.49
CA ALA A 12 -12.58 8.23 5.58
C ALA A 12 -11.42 8.66 4.67
N PHE A 13 -11.72 9.03 3.43
CA PHE A 13 -10.73 9.55 2.49
C PHE A 13 -10.03 10.81 3.02
N LYS A 14 -10.78 11.83 3.43
CA LYS A 14 -10.21 13.10 3.93
C LYS A 14 -9.30 12.88 5.15
N ARG A 15 -9.72 12.00 6.06
CA ARG A 15 -8.93 11.62 7.22
C ARG A 15 -7.64 10.92 6.82
N THR A 16 -7.73 9.93 5.94
CA THR A 16 -6.56 9.18 5.46
C THR A 16 -5.60 10.08 4.70
N LEU A 17 -6.10 10.98 3.87
CA LEU A 17 -5.27 11.95 3.16
C LEU A 17 -4.47 12.82 4.14
N ALA A 18 -5.11 13.35 5.19
CA ALA A 18 -4.42 14.18 6.18
C ALA A 18 -3.32 13.39 6.92
N TRP A 19 -3.54 12.13 7.24
CA TRP A 19 -2.52 11.27 7.85
C TRP A 19 -1.39 10.95 6.88
N PHE A 20 -1.72 10.71 5.61
CA PHE A 20 -0.76 10.45 4.56
C PHE A 20 0.14 11.68 4.31
N GLU A 21 -0.44 12.87 4.20
CA GLU A 21 0.30 14.14 4.09
C GLU A 21 1.25 14.35 5.28
N HIS A 22 0.76 14.12 6.49
CA HIS A 22 1.59 14.19 7.70
C HIS A 22 2.75 13.19 7.65
N THR A 23 2.47 11.93 7.28
CA THR A 23 3.48 10.87 7.14
C THR A 23 4.56 11.25 6.14
N LEU A 24 4.19 11.80 4.98
CA LEU A 24 5.15 12.27 3.98
C LEU A 24 6.05 13.39 4.53
N GLY A 25 5.48 14.28 5.33
CA GLY A 25 6.22 15.38 5.98
C GLY A 25 7.26 14.93 7.00
N LEU A 26 7.11 13.72 7.54
CA LEU A 26 8.02 13.15 8.56
C LEU A 26 9.18 12.35 7.95
N GLN A 27 9.24 12.15 6.63
CA GLN A 27 10.32 11.37 6.01
C GLN A 27 11.66 12.09 6.20
N GLU A 28 12.69 11.38 6.67
CA GLU A 28 14.01 11.93 7.03
C GLU A 28 14.72 12.64 5.87
N ARG A 29 14.42 12.25 4.63
CA ARG A 29 14.96 12.85 3.40
C ARG A 29 13.82 13.24 2.48
N PRO A 30 13.08 14.30 2.80
CA PRO A 30 11.95 14.71 1.99
C PRO A 30 12.43 14.99 0.56
N ARG A 31 11.73 14.40 -0.41
CA ARG A 31 11.92 14.67 -1.83
C ARG A 31 10.63 15.29 -2.35
N PRO A 32 10.54 16.62 -2.37
CA PRO A 32 9.28 17.33 -2.65
C PRO A 32 8.62 16.89 -3.96
N ASP A 33 9.43 16.59 -5.01
CA ASP A 33 8.91 16.17 -6.30
C ASP A 33 8.24 14.79 -6.22
N ILE A 34 8.81 13.85 -5.46
CA ILE A 34 8.27 12.52 -5.24
C ILE A 34 7.01 12.61 -4.37
N HIS A 35 7.08 13.29 -3.24
CA HIS A 35 5.94 13.46 -2.34
C HIS A 35 4.80 14.23 -3.02
N GLY A 36 5.13 15.28 -3.78
CA GLY A 36 4.14 16.00 -4.58
C GLY A 36 3.49 15.13 -5.66
N ALA A 37 4.24 14.21 -6.27
CA ALA A 37 3.67 13.25 -7.21
C ALA A 37 2.76 12.24 -6.51
N MET A 38 3.17 11.73 -5.36
CA MET A 38 2.32 10.86 -4.55
C MET A 38 1.00 11.56 -4.18
N LEU A 39 1.05 12.82 -3.76
CA LEU A 39 -0.17 13.58 -3.45
C LEU A 39 -1.06 13.81 -4.68
N ARG A 40 -0.50 14.01 -5.87
CA ARG A 40 -1.29 14.10 -7.12
C ARG A 40 -1.99 12.80 -7.49
N LEU A 41 -1.47 11.66 -7.07
CA LEU A 41 -2.10 10.34 -7.24
C LEU A 41 -3.13 10.01 -6.14
N ALA A 42 -3.36 10.93 -5.21
CA ALA A 42 -4.43 10.85 -4.20
C ALA A 42 -5.77 11.35 -4.78
N ASP A 43 -6.14 10.87 -5.97
CA ASP A 43 -7.42 11.20 -6.57
C ASP A 43 -8.56 10.48 -5.83
N PRO A 44 -9.54 11.22 -5.26
CA PRO A 44 -10.59 10.62 -4.43
C PRO A 44 -11.51 9.67 -5.21
N GLU A 45 -11.77 9.93 -6.50
CA GLU A 45 -12.63 9.09 -7.30
C GLU A 45 -11.94 7.78 -7.69
N VAL A 46 -10.64 7.85 -8.05
CA VAL A 46 -9.85 6.67 -8.40
C VAL A 46 -9.66 5.79 -7.16
N ILE A 47 -9.30 6.38 -6.01
CA ILE A 47 -9.15 5.67 -4.75
C ILE A 47 -10.46 5.03 -4.31
N ALA A 48 -11.58 5.75 -4.39
CA ALA A 48 -12.89 5.22 -4.02
C ALA A 48 -13.29 4.03 -4.88
N ARG A 49 -13.12 4.13 -6.22
CA ARG A 49 -13.42 3.02 -7.14
C ARG A 49 -12.55 1.80 -6.90
N ALA A 50 -11.23 1.98 -6.76
CA ALA A 50 -10.31 0.88 -6.52
C ALA A 50 -10.59 0.20 -5.16
N SER A 51 -10.77 0.98 -4.10
CA SER A 51 -11.11 0.48 -2.77
C SER A 51 -12.43 -0.27 -2.74
N GLN A 52 -13.46 0.24 -3.46
CA GLN A 52 -14.75 -0.42 -3.60
C GLN A 52 -14.62 -1.74 -4.37
N ALA A 53 -13.87 -1.76 -5.48
CA ALA A 53 -13.67 -2.97 -6.28
C ALA A 53 -13.02 -4.10 -5.47
N LEU A 54 -12.00 -3.78 -4.66
CA LEU A 54 -11.33 -4.74 -3.78
C LEU A 54 -12.27 -5.26 -2.69
N ARG A 55 -13.07 -4.40 -2.07
CA ARG A 55 -14.08 -4.77 -1.07
C ARG A 55 -15.13 -5.70 -1.66
N ASP A 56 -15.64 -5.37 -2.85
CA ASP A 56 -16.64 -6.17 -3.53
C ASP A 56 -16.09 -7.53 -3.95
N ALA A 57 -14.85 -7.59 -4.41
CA ALA A 57 -14.13 -8.82 -4.71
C ALA A 57 -14.05 -9.73 -3.47
N TRP A 58 -13.61 -9.17 -2.35
CA TRP A 58 -13.54 -9.89 -1.10
C TRP A 58 -14.92 -10.40 -0.62
N HIS A 59 -15.98 -9.60 -0.74
CA HIS A 59 -17.35 -10.03 -0.43
C HIS A 59 -17.86 -11.15 -1.35
N ARG A 60 -17.35 -11.25 -2.58
CA ARG A 60 -17.64 -12.36 -3.50
C ARG A 60 -16.83 -13.63 -3.21
N GLY A 61 -15.88 -13.58 -2.27
CA GLY A 61 -14.97 -14.67 -1.96
C GLY A 61 -13.77 -14.78 -2.88
N GLU A 62 -13.48 -13.73 -3.69
CA GLU A 62 -12.25 -13.59 -4.45
C GLU A 62 -11.12 -13.25 -3.46
N ARG A 63 -9.92 -13.74 -3.73
CA ARG A 63 -8.77 -13.44 -2.85
C ARG A 63 -8.18 -12.09 -3.22
N VAL A 64 -7.84 -11.34 -2.20
CA VAL A 64 -7.08 -10.08 -2.31
C VAL A 64 -5.72 -10.30 -1.66
N TRP A 65 -4.70 -10.32 -2.49
CA TRP A 65 -3.32 -10.51 -2.08
C TRP A 65 -2.59 -9.17 -1.95
N LEU A 66 -1.74 -9.05 -0.94
CA LEU A 66 -0.89 -7.88 -0.72
C LEU A 66 0.58 -8.29 -0.72
N THR A 67 1.42 -7.43 -1.27
CA THR A 67 2.88 -7.46 -1.17
C THR A 67 3.43 -6.05 -1.33
N ALA A 68 4.71 -5.84 -1.03
CA ALA A 68 5.42 -4.59 -1.26
C ALA A 68 6.92 -4.85 -1.44
N ASP A 69 7.66 -3.83 -1.84
CA ASP A 69 9.13 -3.80 -1.84
C ASP A 69 9.74 -4.95 -2.66
N LEU A 70 9.17 -5.21 -3.84
CA LEU A 70 9.66 -6.25 -4.74
C LEU A 70 11.08 -5.93 -5.21
N HIS A 71 11.34 -4.66 -5.55
CA HIS A 71 12.64 -4.18 -6.04
C HIS A 71 13.18 -5.00 -7.21
N LEU A 72 12.32 -5.32 -8.18
CA LEU A 72 12.71 -6.06 -9.38
C LEU A 72 13.89 -5.37 -10.09
N GLY A 73 14.85 -6.17 -10.54
CA GLY A 73 16.06 -5.69 -11.19
C GLY A 73 17.10 -5.04 -10.27
N HIS A 74 16.84 -4.93 -8.97
CA HIS A 74 17.71 -4.21 -8.05
C HIS A 74 18.80 -5.10 -7.45
N HIS A 75 20.02 -4.98 -7.96
CA HIS A 75 21.15 -5.81 -7.48
C HIS A 75 21.50 -5.54 -6.01
N ASN A 76 21.54 -4.28 -5.59
CA ASN A 76 22.01 -3.92 -4.25
C ASN A 76 21.07 -4.33 -3.11
N VAL A 77 19.77 -4.55 -3.38
CA VAL A 77 18.83 -5.02 -2.37
C VAL A 77 19.22 -6.38 -1.80
N LEU A 78 19.92 -7.20 -2.60
CA LEU A 78 20.44 -8.48 -2.16
C LEU A 78 21.34 -8.34 -0.93
N SER A 79 22.22 -7.33 -0.95
CA SER A 79 23.12 -7.05 0.17
C SER A 79 22.44 -6.28 1.30
N TYR A 80 21.61 -5.27 0.97
CA TYR A 80 20.99 -4.40 1.98
C TYR A 80 19.96 -5.12 2.82
N CYS A 81 19.24 -6.06 2.21
CA CYS A 81 18.18 -6.83 2.86
C CYS A 81 18.55 -8.30 3.07
N GLU A 82 19.81 -8.66 2.82
CA GLU A 82 20.29 -10.04 2.99
C GLU A 82 19.43 -11.08 2.26
N ARG A 83 18.94 -10.72 1.05
CA ARG A 83 18.10 -11.63 0.27
C ARG A 83 18.89 -12.84 -0.22
N PRO A 84 18.40 -14.07 -0.05
CA PRO A 84 19.15 -15.30 -0.30
C PRO A 84 19.19 -15.69 -1.79
N PHE A 85 19.59 -14.75 -2.66
CA PHE A 85 19.71 -14.97 -4.10
C PHE A 85 21.11 -14.62 -4.59
N ALA A 86 21.56 -15.33 -5.61
CA ALA A 86 22.90 -15.13 -6.17
C ALA A 86 23.01 -13.79 -6.94
N ASP A 87 21.92 -13.39 -7.59
CA ASP A 87 21.82 -12.18 -8.42
C ASP A 87 20.37 -11.71 -8.54
N ALA A 88 20.17 -10.50 -9.10
CA ALA A 88 18.85 -9.90 -9.28
C ALA A 88 17.98 -10.75 -10.22
N GLN A 89 18.53 -11.36 -11.27
CA GLN A 89 17.76 -12.18 -12.20
C GLN A 89 17.17 -13.42 -11.51
N THR A 90 17.97 -14.09 -10.68
CA THR A 90 17.52 -15.25 -9.88
C THR A 90 16.45 -14.81 -8.86
N MET A 91 16.63 -13.66 -8.24
CA MET A 91 15.65 -13.05 -7.34
C MET A 91 14.34 -12.79 -8.09
N ASP A 92 14.38 -12.05 -9.20
CA ASP A 92 13.21 -11.68 -9.99
C ASP A 92 12.41 -12.93 -10.43
N ALA A 93 13.11 -13.96 -10.92
CA ALA A 93 12.47 -15.21 -11.30
C ALA A 93 11.79 -15.93 -10.12
N ALA A 94 12.37 -15.86 -8.92
CA ALA A 94 11.78 -16.42 -7.72
C ALA A 94 10.55 -15.64 -7.25
N LEU A 95 10.64 -14.30 -7.28
CA LEU A 95 9.54 -13.39 -6.95
C LEU A 95 8.34 -13.61 -7.88
N VAL A 96 8.56 -13.58 -9.19
CA VAL A 96 7.49 -13.78 -10.18
C VAL A 96 6.84 -15.15 -10.04
N ARG A 97 7.64 -16.22 -9.83
CA ARG A 97 7.08 -17.55 -9.59
C ARG A 97 6.20 -17.59 -8.34
N GLN A 98 6.56 -16.86 -7.29
CA GLN A 98 5.76 -16.80 -6.08
C GLN A 98 4.48 -15.96 -6.29
N LEU A 99 4.58 -14.86 -7.00
CA LEU A 99 3.43 -14.03 -7.39
C LEU A 99 2.50 -14.76 -8.38
N GLY A 100 3.00 -15.75 -9.10
CA GLY A 100 2.20 -16.66 -9.92
C GLY A 100 1.19 -17.52 -9.16
N LYS A 101 1.19 -17.48 -7.82
CA LYS A 101 0.13 -18.09 -6.98
C LYS A 101 -1.17 -17.28 -6.97
N VAL A 102 -1.12 -16.04 -7.41
CA VAL A 102 -2.31 -15.20 -7.60
C VAL A 102 -3.15 -15.86 -8.71
N GLY A 103 -4.42 -16.12 -8.45
CA GLY A 103 -5.34 -16.68 -9.45
C GLY A 103 -5.75 -15.62 -10.47
N VAL A 104 -6.28 -16.08 -11.61
CA VAL A 104 -6.73 -15.18 -12.70
C VAL A 104 -7.88 -14.26 -12.29
N ASP A 105 -8.71 -14.71 -11.33
CA ASP A 105 -9.84 -13.95 -10.80
C ASP A 105 -9.48 -13.21 -9.50
N ASP A 106 -8.28 -13.42 -8.96
CA ASP A 106 -7.82 -12.79 -7.74
C ASP A 106 -7.37 -11.35 -8.00
N TRP A 107 -7.18 -10.61 -6.91
CA TRP A 107 -6.58 -9.29 -6.90
C TRP A 107 -5.19 -9.31 -6.27
N LEU A 108 -4.28 -8.53 -6.82
CA LEU A 108 -2.96 -8.28 -6.25
C LEU A 108 -2.79 -6.78 -6.02
N VAL A 109 -2.61 -6.39 -4.77
CA VAL A 109 -2.22 -5.04 -4.39
C VAL A 109 -0.73 -5.02 -4.10
N ILE A 110 0.03 -4.23 -4.86
CA ILE A 110 1.44 -3.99 -4.60
C ILE A 110 1.55 -2.65 -3.86
N ALA A 111 1.98 -2.68 -2.61
CA ALA A 111 2.11 -1.49 -1.77
C ALA A 111 3.47 -0.80 -1.96
N GLY A 112 3.85 -0.57 -3.22
CA GLY A 112 4.97 0.24 -3.66
C GLY A 112 6.29 -0.48 -3.82
N ASP A 113 7.22 0.25 -4.41
CA ASP A 113 8.60 -0.14 -4.69
C ASP A 113 8.69 -1.43 -5.52
N VAL A 114 8.01 -1.38 -6.69
CA VAL A 114 7.95 -2.50 -7.64
C VAL A 114 9.34 -2.85 -8.19
N ALA A 115 10.09 -1.84 -8.62
CA ALA A 115 11.43 -2.02 -9.18
C ALA A 115 12.36 -0.88 -8.78
N LEU A 116 13.66 -1.07 -8.99
CA LEU A 116 14.64 0.00 -8.85
C LEU A 116 15.74 -0.16 -9.91
N GLY A 117 16.00 0.93 -10.64
CA GLY A 117 16.92 0.98 -11.77
C GLY A 117 16.17 1.13 -13.08
N ASP A 118 16.28 0.17 -13.98
CA ASP A 118 15.52 0.17 -15.24
C ASP A 118 14.13 -0.45 -15.04
N HIS A 119 13.14 0.38 -14.80
CA HIS A 119 11.75 -0.05 -14.61
C HIS A 119 11.14 -0.75 -15.83
N THR A 120 11.72 -0.56 -17.03
CA THR A 120 11.22 -1.24 -18.24
C THR A 120 11.39 -2.76 -18.17
N LEU A 121 12.37 -3.23 -17.42
CA LEU A 121 12.60 -4.66 -17.18
C LEU A 121 11.52 -5.31 -16.31
N ALA A 122 10.80 -4.51 -15.50
CA ALA A 122 9.72 -5.01 -14.66
C ALA A 122 8.42 -5.27 -15.46
N PHE A 123 8.19 -4.58 -16.58
CA PHE A 123 6.93 -4.71 -17.33
C PHE A 123 6.63 -6.12 -17.80
N PRO A 124 7.55 -6.85 -18.46
CA PRO A 124 7.29 -8.23 -18.83
C PRO A 124 6.99 -9.13 -17.63
N LEU A 125 7.67 -8.89 -16.51
CA LEU A 125 7.47 -9.65 -15.27
C LEU A 125 6.09 -9.39 -14.67
N LEU A 126 5.67 -8.13 -14.61
CA LEU A 126 4.34 -7.73 -14.12
C LEU A 126 3.21 -8.28 -14.99
N ARG A 127 3.41 -8.35 -16.32
CA ARG A 127 2.45 -8.94 -17.26
C ARG A 127 2.30 -10.44 -17.07
N ALA A 128 3.38 -11.12 -16.69
CA ALA A 128 3.36 -12.56 -16.44
C ALA A 128 2.63 -12.94 -15.14
N ILE A 129 2.41 -11.99 -14.21
CA ILE A 129 1.65 -12.24 -12.99
C ILE A 129 0.17 -12.21 -13.31
N PRO A 130 -0.59 -13.30 -13.04
CA PRO A 130 -2.03 -13.33 -13.30
C PRO A 130 -2.81 -12.43 -12.34
N GLY A 131 -4.13 -12.35 -12.57
CA GLY A 131 -5.04 -11.58 -11.73
C GLY A 131 -5.03 -10.07 -12.02
N ARG A 132 -5.96 -9.38 -11.39
CA ARG A 132 -6.12 -7.92 -11.48
C ARG A 132 -5.17 -7.24 -10.50
N LYS A 133 -4.54 -6.16 -10.92
CA LYS A 133 -3.48 -5.51 -10.14
C LYS A 133 -3.82 -4.07 -9.80
N VAL A 134 -3.51 -3.67 -8.56
CA VAL A 134 -3.54 -2.28 -8.12
C VAL A 134 -2.16 -1.93 -7.57
N LEU A 135 -1.63 -0.78 -7.99
CA LEU A 135 -0.40 -0.24 -7.43
C LEU A 135 -0.73 0.90 -6.45
N VAL A 136 -0.29 0.75 -5.23
CA VAL A 136 -0.13 1.86 -4.28
C VAL A 136 1.32 2.29 -4.38
N VAL A 137 1.58 3.49 -4.89
CA VAL A 137 2.94 3.91 -5.26
C VAL A 137 3.88 4.05 -4.07
N GLY A 138 5.10 3.55 -4.24
CA GLY A 138 6.24 3.79 -3.36
C GLY A 138 7.15 4.91 -3.86
N ASN A 139 8.16 5.22 -3.09
CA ASN A 139 9.09 6.30 -3.44
C ASN A 139 10.00 5.94 -4.64
N HIS A 140 10.25 4.68 -4.88
CA HIS A 140 11.02 4.22 -6.04
C HIS A 140 10.18 4.09 -7.32
N ASP A 141 8.86 4.07 -7.23
CA ASP A 141 7.97 4.03 -8.40
C ASP A 141 7.84 5.39 -9.10
N ILE A 142 8.39 6.44 -8.48
CA ILE A 142 8.31 7.82 -8.94
C ILE A 142 9.71 8.33 -9.28
N THR A 143 9.86 8.89 -10.48
CA THR A 143 11.10 9.56 -10.92
C THR A 143 11.41 10.78 -10.08
N ARG A 144 12.66 11.26 -10.14
CA ARG A 144 13.06 12.53 -9.51
C ARG A 144 12.29 13.74 -10.03
N SER A 145 11.73 13.65 -11.24
CA SER A 145 10.90 14.70 -11.83
C SER A 145 9.40 14.57 -11.50
N GLY A 146 9.04 13.60 -10.64
CA GLY A 146 7.66 13.40 -10.18
C GLY A 146 6.76 12.68 -11.17
N HIS A 147 7.31 11.88 -12.09
CA HIS A 147 6.55 11.01 -12.98
C HIS A 147 6.49 9.59 -12.39
N CYS A 148 5.32 8.96 -12.41
CA CYS A 148 5.18 7.56 -12.02
C CYS A 148 5.50 6.64 -13.20
N HIS A 149 6.40 5.70 -13.01
CA HIS A 149 6.83 4.75 -14.04
C HIS A 149 5.72 3.85 -14.58
N TYR A 150 4.64 3.65 -13.82
CA TYR A 150 3.63 2.63 -14.08
C TYR A 150 2.27 3.17 -14.52
N LEU A 151 2.09 4.51 -14.61
CA LEU A 151 0.83 5.10 -15.03
C LEU A 151 0.39 4.65 -16.43
N ASP A 152 1.36 4.55 -17.34
CA ASP A 152 1.14 4.21 -18.75
C ASP A 152 1.58 2.77 -19.07
N ALA A 153 1.74 1.91 -18.06
CA ALA A 153 2.14 0.52 -18.25
C ALA A 153 0.99 -0.28 -18.88
N LEU A 154 1.22 -0.83 -20.09
CA LEU A 154 0.22 -1.56 -20.84
C LEU A 154 0.55 -3.04 -20.96
N GLN A 155 -0.50 -3.88 -21.04
CA GLN A 155 -0.46 -5.28 -21.45
C GLN A 155 -0.14 -5.37 -22.96
N GLU A 156 0.09 -6.59 -23.47
CA GLU A 156 0.33 -6.82 -24.90
C GLU A 156 -0.88 -6.47 -25.77
N ASP A 157 -2.09 -6.60 -25.24
CA ASP A 157 -3.35 -6.23 -25.89
C ASP A 157 -3.70 -4.73 -25.78
N GLY A 158 -2.85 -3.94 -25.13
CA GLY A 158 -3.04 -2.51 -24.89
C GLY A 158 -3.87 -2.15 -23.66
N ALA A 159 -4.35 -3.12 -22.90
CA ALA A 159 -5.01 -2.86 -21.62
C ALA A 159 -4.00 -2.39 -20.55
N PRO A 160 -4.39 -1.61 -19.54
CA PRO A 160 -3.51 -1.25 -18.43
C PRO A 160 -2.99 -2.48 -17.68
N VAL A 161 -1.73 -2.45 -17.25
CA VAL A 161 -1.16 -3.48 -16.35
C VAL A 161 -1.80 -3.40 -14.98
N PHE A 162 -2.09 -2.18 -14.52
CA PHE A 162 -2.75 -1.91 -13.25
C PHE A 162 -4.14 -1.34 -13.48
N GLU A 163 -5.16 -1.88 -12.82
CA GLU A 163 -6.53 -1.35 -12.79
C GLU A 163 -6.58 0.05 -12.17
N ALA A 164 -5.67 0.32 -11.22
CA ALA A 164 -5.47 1.63 -10.63
C ALA A 164 -4.03 1.80 -10.15
N VAL A 165 -3.54 3.05 -10.26
CA VAL A 165 -2.28 3.51 -9.68
C VAL A 165 -2.62 4.68 -8.77
N VAL A 166 -2.43 4.51 -7.46
CA VAL A 166 -2.89 5.44 -6.42
C VAL A 166 -1.85 5.61 -5.32
N SER A 167 -2.01 6.63 -4.47
CA SER A 167 -1.12 6.87 -3.34
C SER A 167 -1.43 6.03 -2.13
N PHE A 168 -2.69 5.72 -1.93
CA PHE A 168 -3.19 4.85 -0.88
C PHE A 168 -4.56 4.27 -1.27
N LEU A 169 -4.95 3.21 -0.58
CA LEU A 169 -6.31 2.68 -0.59
C LEU A 169 -6.89 2.80 0.81
N CYS A 170 -8.20 3.02 0.91
CA CYS A 170 -8.88 3.05 2.21
C CYS A 170 -10.31 2.51 2.08
N TRP A 171 -10.68 1.64 3.02
CA TRP A 171 -12.05 1.09 3.09
C TRP A 171 -12.44 0.73 4.53
N GLU A 172 -13.73 0.61 4.77
CA GLU A 172 -14.23 0.00 6.00
C GLU A 172 -14.16 -1.52 5.86
N GLY A 173 -13.42 -2.17 6.76
CA GLY A 173 -13.27 -3.60 6.85
C GLY A 173 -14.39 -4.25 7.66
N HIS A 174 -14.19 -5.50 8.07
CA HIS A 174 -15.13 -6.24 8.91
C HIS A 174 -15.36 -5.53 10.25
N ALA A 175 -16.59 -5.61 10.76
CA ALA A 175 -17.00 -5.07 12.05
C ALA A 175 -16.74 -3.56 12.23
N GLY A 176 -16.68 -2.79 11.13
CA GLY A 176 -16.45 -1.34 11.19
C GLY A 176 -14.99 -0.93 11.39
N GLN A 177 -14.05 -1.88 11.36
CA GLN A 177 -12.63 -1.54 11.35
C GLN A 177 -12.24 -0.92 10.01
N SER A 178 -11.62 0.25 10.03
CA SER A 178 -11.08 0.86 8.81
C SER A 178 -9.73 0.23 8.46
N ALA A 179 -9.49 0.04 7.17
CA ALA A 179 -8.22 -0.43 6.64
C ALA A 179 -7.65 0.57 5.64
N VAL A 180 -6.33 0.72 5.65
CA VAL A 180 -5.57 1.54 4.68
C VAL A 180 -4.41 0.72 4.16
N VAL A 181 -4.17 0.81 2.85
CA VAL A 181 -2.92 0.36 2.25
C VAL A 181 -2.14 1.59 1.82
N SER A 182 -0.90 1.70 2.26
CA SER A 182 0.02 2.79 1.90
C SER A 182 1.44 2.24 1.79
N HIS A 183 2.32 2.89 1.03
CA HIS A 183 3.71 2.44 0.99
C HIS A 183 4.42 2.69 2.32
N TYR A 184 4.34 3.93 2.84
CA TYR A 184 4.88 4.26 4.16
C TYR A 184 3.94 3.80 5.27
N PRO A 185 4.45 3.33 6.44
CA PRO A 185 3.62 3.16 7.62
C PRO A 185 3.05 4.52 8.03
N LEU A 186 1.71 4.58 8.16
CA LEU A 186 1.03 5.83 8.52
C LEU A 186 1.38 6.28 9.93
N GLN A 187 1.59 7.58 10.07
CA GLN A 187 1.84 8.22 11.35
C GLN A 187 0.76 9.27 11.62
N LEU A 188 0.25 9.29 12.85
CA LEU A 188 -0.73 10.28 13.25
C LEU A 188 -0.03 11.56 13.76
N PRO A 189 -0.63 12.75 13.55
CA PRO A 189 -0.20 13.94 14.26
C PRO A 189 -0.23 13.72 15.77
N GLN A 190 0.80 14.19 16.50
CA GLN A 190 0.97 13.99 17.94
C GLN A 190 -0.27 14.39 18.74
N ALA A 191 -0.95 15.45 18.33
CA ALA A 191 -2.19 15.90 19.00
C ALA A 191 -3.33 14.85 18.97
N LEU A 192 -3.35 13.95 17.98
CA LEU A 192 -4.32 12.86 17.90
C LEU A 192 -3.87 11.65 18.73
N GLU A 193 -2.57 11.40 18.80
CA GLU A 193 -2.00 10.37 19.66
C GLU A 193 -2.21 10.73 21.15
N ASP A 194 -1.94 11.99 21.53
CA ASP A 194 -2.11 12.50 22.89
C ASP A 194 -3.59 12.48 23.32
N ALA A 195 -4.52 12.80 22.42
CA ALA A 195 -5.95 12.73 22.70
C ALA A 195 -6.42 11.29 23.00
N GLY A 196 -5.71 10.29 22.47
CA GLY A 196 -5.91 8.88 22.79
C GLY A 196 -5.24 8.44 24.08
N ALA A 197 -4.03 8.95 24.37
CA ALA A 197 -3.26 8.60 25.55
C ALA A 197 -3.92 9.04 26.86
N GLY A 198 -4.69 10.13 26.84
CA GLY A 198 -5.41 10.64 28.02
C GLY A 198 -6.58 9.78 28.51
N ARG A 199 -6.90 8.68 27.84
CA ARG A 199 -8.00 7.77 28.20
C ARG A 199 -7.52 6.42 28.72
N GLY A 200 -6.55 6.43 29.63
CA GLY A 200 -6.25 5.33 30.55
C GLY A 200 -5.75 4.05 29.89
N GLN A 201 -4.54 3.67 30.26
CA GLN A 201 -3.87 2.39 30.01
C GLN A 201 -4.56 1.18 30.67
N ASP A 202 -5.88 1.10 30.65
CA ASP A 202 -6.60 -0.04 31.20
C ASP A 202 -6.95 -0.99 30.04
N PRO A 203 -6.22 -2.13 29.87
CA PRO A 203 -6.46 -3.08 28.82
C PRO A 203 -7.86 -3.73 28.91
N ASP A 204 -8.50 -3.73 30.08
CA ASP A 204 -9.84 -4.26 30.31
C ASP A 204 -10.97 -3.30 29.92
N ARG A 205 -10.65 -2.07 29.52
CA ARG A 205 -11.63 -1.05 29.07
C ARG A 205 -11.94 -1.08 27.57
N TYR A 206 -11.71 -2.16 26.86
CA TYR A 206 -12.23 -2.34 25.51
C TYR A 206 -13.71 -2.70 25.54
N GLY A 207 -14.55 -1.70 25.81
CA GLY A 207 -15.99 -1.83 25.68
C GLY A 207 -16.43 -1.83 24.20
N PRO A 208 -17.67 -2.27 23.91
CA PRO A 208 -18.22 -2.36 22.55
C PRO A 208 -18.28 -1.03 21.78
N ASP A 209 -18.07 0.10 22.44
CA ASP A 209 -18.15 1.45 21.87
C ASP A 209 -16.80 2.06 21.45
N ARG A 210 -15.70 1.33 21.53
CA ARG A 210 -14.42 1.82 21.03
C ARG A 210 -14.28 1.52 19.53
N PRO A 211 -13.96 2.51 18.70
CA PRO A 211 -13.59 2.23 17.33
C PRO A 211 -12.37 1.31 17.33
N LEU A 212 -12.46 0.21 16.59
CA LEU A 212 -11.34 -0.68 16.36
C LEU A 212 -10.16 0.12 15.79
N PRO A 213 -8.91 -0.21 16.16
CA PRO A 213 -7.76 0.46 15.60
C PRO A 213 -7.77 0.34 14.07
N LEU A 214 -7.31 1.39 13.40
CA LEU A 214 -7.09 1.38 11.97
C LEU A 214 -6.08 0.27 11.62
N LEU A 215 -6.37 -0.58 10.64
CA LEU A 215 -5.37 -1.46 10.04
C LEU A 215 -4.61 -0.69 8.95
N ASN A 216 -3.30 -0.62 9.09
CA ASN A 216 -2.45 -0.07 8.04
C ASN A 216 -1.54 -1.17 7.49
N TYR A 217 -1.84 -1.62 6.28
CA TYR A 217 -0.97 -2.47 5.48
C TYR A 217 0.04 -1.59 4.76
N HIS A 218 1.34 -1.86 4.94
CA HIS A 218 2.40 -1.01 4.40
C HIS A 218 3.63 -1.80 3.94
N GLY A 219 4.49 -1.15 3.15
CA GLY A 219 5.83 -1.58 2.79
C GLY A 219 6.92 -0.71 3.42
N HIS A 220 7.91 -0.36 2.64
CA HIS A 220 9.00 0.58 2.92
C HIS A 220 10.02 0.11 3.97
N LEU A 221 9.60 -0.55 5.03
CA LEU A 221 10.48 -1.06 6.08
C LEU A 221 10.86 -2.49 5.78
N HIS A 222 12.11 -2.70 5.39
CA HIS A 222 12.59 -3.99 4.92
C HIS A 222 12.85 -5.02 6.03
N ARG A 223 12.79 -4.64 7.32
CA ARG A 223 13.20 -5.52 8.41
C ARG A 223 12.16 -5.72 9.49
N ASP A 224 11.44 -4.66 9.83
CA ASP A 224 10.70 -4.63 11.08
C ASP A 224 9.21 -4.38 10.86
N GLN A 225 8.41 -4.88 11.80
CA GLN A 225 7.05 -4.41 11.97
C GLN A 225 7.11 -3.04 12.66
N TRP A 226 6.35 -2.09 12.15
CA TRP A 226 6.18 -0.83 12.86
C TRP A 226 5.40 -1.07 14.14
N PRO A 227 5.83 -0.53 15.30
CA PRO A 227 5.12 -0.77 16.54
C PRO A 227 3.67 -0.28 16.46
N PRO A 228 2.70 -1.05 16.98
CA PRO A 228 1.32 -0.60 17.03
C PRO A 228 1.18 0.62 17.93
N THR A 229 0.32 1.54 17.53
CA THR A 229 -0.12 2.65 18.38
C THR A 229 -1.51 2.36 18.95
N ALA A 230 -2.01 3.23 19.84
CA ALA A 230 -3.36 3.11 20.37
C ALA A 230 -4.45 3.20 19.27
N HIS A 231 -4.10 3.70 18.08
CA HIS A 231 -5.03 4.01 17.00
C HIS A 231 -4.77 3.25 15.71
N ILE A 232 -3.53 2.76 15.49
CA ILE A 232 -3.13 2.06 14.27
C ILE A 232 -2.47 0.73 14.64
N GLN A 233 -2.96 -0.34 14.04
CA GLN A 233 -2.28 -1.62 13.95
C GLN A 233 -1.58 -1.68 12.59
N HIS A 234 -0.26 -1.73 12.61
CA HIS A 234 0.55 -1.84 11.41
C HIS A 234 0.76 -3.30 11.01
N VAL A 235 0.68 -3.56 9.71
CA VAL A 235 0.97 -4.87 9.09
C VAL A 235 1.94 -4.62 7.94
N ASN A 236 3.20 -4.94 8.14
CA ASN A 236 4.19 -4.85 7.07
C ASN A 236 4.00 -6.00 6.08
N VAL A 237 3.66 -5.67 4.82
CA VAL A 237 3.47 -6.63 3.73
C VAL A 237 4.66 -6.68 2.77
N GLY A 238 5.76 -6.01 3.12
CA GLY A 238 7.00 -6.01 2.37
C GLY A 238 7.58 -7.41 2.20
N TRP A 239 8.14 -7.68 1.03
CA TRP A 239 8.72 -8.98 0.69
C TRP A 239 9.73 -9.46 1.74
N ASP A 240 10.62 -8.59 2.21
CA ASP A 240 11.69 -8.95 3.13
C ASP A 240 11.18 -9.39 4.52
N VAL A 241 9.96 -8.99 4.87
CA VAL A 241 9.31 -9.35 6.14
C VAL A 241 8.44 -10.61 5.99
N THR A 242 7.68 -10.71 4.89
CA THR A 242 6.69 -11.77 4.69
C THR A 242 7.24 -12.96 3.92
N GLN A 243 8.28 -12.75 3.13
CA GLN A 243 8.83 -13.68 2.14
C GLN A 243 7.75 -14.23 1.20
N GLY A 244 6.70 -13.43 0.96
CA GLY A 244 5.59 -13.87 0.13
C GLY A 244 4.44 -12.89 -0.02
N LEU A 245 3.26 -13.47 -0.10
CA LEU A 245 1.98 -12.79 -0.24
C LEU A 245 1.19 -12.87 1.06
N VAL A 246 0.58 -11.77 1.44
CA VAL A 246 -0.42 -11.71 2.52
C VAL A 246 -1.81 -11.76 1.87
N CYS A 247 -2.67 -12.65 2.32
CA CYS A 247 -4.06 -12.73 1.86
C CYS A 247 -4.96 -12.04 2.89
N LEU A 248 -5.86 -11.15 2.40
CA LEU A 248 -6.89 -10.52 3.20
C LEU A 248 -8.07 -11.46 3.46
#